data_682f65cca261138edbc525f873fa5230
#
_entry.id   682f65cca261138edbc525f873fa5230
#
_cell.length_a   1.000
_cell.length_b   1.000
_cell.length_c   1.000
_cell.angle_alpha   90.00
_cell.angle_beta   90.00
_cell.angle_gamma   90.00
#
_symmetry.space_group_name_H-M   'P 1'
#
loop_
_entity.id
_entity.type
_entity.pdbx_description
1 polymer ?
#
loop_
_entity_poly.entity_id
_entity_poly.type
_entity_poly.pdbx_seq_one_letter_code
_entity_poly.pdbx_strand_id
1 'polypeptide(L)'
;MAKTVMIVEDNELNMKLFHDLLDAHGYRTLQTRNGMDALRIARDRRPDLILMDIQLPEVSGLEVTKWLKEDDELRQIPVVAVTAFAMKGDEERIRQGGCEAYISKPISVGTLIDTVRRFIGDA
;
A
#
# COMPACT_ATOMS: atom_id res chain seq x y z
N MET A 1 -0.15 -19.74 7.64
CA MET A 1 -1.24 -18.84 7.26
C MET A 1 -0.77 -17.85 6.22
N ALA A 2 -1.63 -17.50 5.28
CA ALA A 2 -1.27 -16.57 4.23
C ALA A 2 -1.06 -15.16 4.78
N LYS A 3 -0.08 -14.46 4.23
CA LYS A 3 0.16 -13.06 4.53
C LYS A 3 -0.93 -12.21 3.90
N THR A 4 -1.27 -11.12 4.53
CA THR A 4 -2.34 -10.22 4.09
C THR A 4 -1.79 -8.87 3.66
N VAL A 5 -2.19 -8.41 2.47
CA VAL A 5 -1.82 -7.10 1.94
C VAL A 5 -3.08 -6.26 1.81
N MET A 6 -3.08 -5.10 2.43
CA MET A 6 -4.19 -4.15 2.26
C MET A 6 -3.87 -3.24 1.07
N ILE A 7 -4.84 -3.09 0.18
CA ILE A 7 -4.71 -2.25 -1.00
C ILE A 7 -5.63 -1.04 -0.83
N VAL A 8 -5.05 0.15 -0.84
CA VAL A 8 -5.79 1.41 -0.78
C VAL A 8 -5.65 2.07 -2.15
N GLU A 9 -6.67 1.94 -2.99
CA GLU A 9 -6.62 2.35 -4.38
C GLU A 9 -8.01 2.77 -4.85
N ASP A 10 -8.13 3.95 -5.45
CA ASP A 10 -9.39 4.48 -5.93
C ASP A 10 -9.81 3.94 -7.30
N ASN A 11 -8.86 3.61 -8.15
CA ASN A 11 -9.14 3.14 -9.51
C ASN A 11 -9.48 1.65 -9.51
N GLU A 12 -10.65 1.31 -10.05
CA GLU A 12 -11.13 -0.09 -10.05
C GLU A 12 -10.23 -1.03 -10.83
N LEU A 13 -9.69 -0.58 -11.96
CA LEU A 13 -8.81 -1.42 -12.78
C LEU A 13 -7.51 -1.71 -12.07
N ASN A 14 -6.94 -0.71 -11.41
CA ASN A 14 -5.72 -0.89 -10.63
C ASN A 14 -5.97 -1.79 -9.42
N MET A 15 -7.10 -1.60 -8.74
CA MET A 15 -7.47 -2.45 -7.61
C MET A 15 -7.56 -3.91 -8.04
N LYS A 16 -8.24 -4.17 -9.15
CA LYS A 16 -8.37 -5.53 -9.67
C LYS A 16 -7.00 -6.10 -10.05
N LEU A 17 -6.15 -5.32 -10.69
CA LEU A 17 -4.81 -5.76 -11.06
C LEU A 17 -4.00 -6.16 -9.83
N PHE A 18 -3.95 -5.31 -8.81
CA PHE A 18 -3.23 -5.62 -7.58
C PHE A 18 -3.77 -6.88 -6.91
N HIS A 19 -5.10 -6.96 -6.79
CA HIS A 19 -5.74 -8.11 -6.15
C HIS A 19 -5.40 -9.40 -6.90
N ASP A 20 -5.58 -9.41 -8.21
CA ASP A 20 -5.38 -10.61 -9.01
C ASP A 20 -3.92 -11.08 -8.93
N LEU A 21 -2.96 -10.16 -9.00
CA LEU A 21 -1.55 -10.49 -8.91
C LEU A 21 -1.18 -11.06 -7.54
N LEU A 22 -1.64 -10.43 -6.49
CA LEU A 22 -1.35 -10.87 -5.13
C LEU A 22 -2.03 -12.21 -4.83
N ASP A 23 -3.28 -12.35 -5.24
CA ASP A 23 -4.02 -13.59 -5.06
C ASP A 23 -3.33 -14.76 -5.79
N ALA A 24 -2.87 -14.53 -7.01
CA ALA A 24 -2.16 -15.53 -7.80
C ALA A 24 -0.87 -16.00 -7.12
N HIS A 25 -0.28 -15.18 -6.26
CA HIS A 25 0.92 -15.52 -5.50
C HIS A 25 0.63 -15.97 -4.07
N GLY A 26 -0.63 -16.21 -3.76
CA GLY A 26 -1.03 -16.78 -2.47
C GLY A 26 -1.28 -15.78 -1.35
N TYR A 27 -1.16 -14.49 -1.60
CA TYR A 27 -1.44 -13.48 -0.59
C TYR A 27 -2.93 -13.23 -0.46
N ARG A 28 -3.37 -12.96 0.76
CA ARG A 28 -4.73 -12.46 0.98
C ARG A 28 -4.75 -10.97 0.78
N THR A 29 -5.89 -10.44 0.33
CA THR A 29 -6.02 -9.00 0.11
C THR A 29 -7.18 -8.43 0.91
N LEU A 30 -6.97 -7.21 1.40
CA LEU A 30 -8.01 -6.35 1.92
C LEU A 30 -8.09 -5.16 0.98
N GLN A 31 -9.27 -4.71 0.65
CA GLN A 31 -9.44 -3.65 -0.36
C GLN A 31 -10.24 -2.50 0.22
N THR A 32 -9.76 -1.29 -0.03
CA THR A 32 -10.55 -0.08 0.23
C THR A 32 -10.22 0.96 -0.83
N ARG A 33 -11.22 1.74 -1.22
CA ARG A 33 -11.07 2.83 -2.18
C ARG A 33 -10.95 4.17 -1.47
N ASN A 34 -11.10 4.17 -0.16
CA ASN A 34 -11.20 5.39 0.63
C ASN A 34 -10.10 5.41 1.70
N GLY A 35 -9.29 6.47 1.68
CA GLY A 35 -8.21 6.61 2.65
C GLY A 35 -8.70 6.72 4.09
N MET A 36 -9.89 7.27 4.30
CA MET A 36 -10.45 7.37 5.65
C MET A 36 -10.77 6.01 6.25
N ASP A 37 -11.23 5.07 5.44
CA ASP A 37 -11.52 3.72 5.90
C ASP A 37 -10.26 2.89 6.14
N ALA A 38 -9.13 3.28 5.53
CA ALA A 38 -7.89 2.54 5.65
C ALA A 38 -7.44 2.37 7.10
N LEU A 39 -7.53 3.42 7.90
CA LEU A 39 -7.16 3.34 9.33
C LEU A 39 -8.03 2.33 10.08
N ARG A 40 -9.33 2.39 9.87
CA ARG A 40 -10.29 1.50 10.54
C ARG A 40 -10.01 0.05 10.16
N ILE A 41 -9.84 -0.20 8.87
CA ILE A 41 -9.60 -1.55 8.37
C ILE A 41 -8.26 -2.08 8.89
N ALA A 42 -7.22 -1.23 8.91
CA ALA A 42 -5.92 -1.62 9.41
C ALA A 42 -5.97 -2.00 10.90
N ARG A 43 -6.73 -1.25 11.70
CA ARG A 43 -6.89 -1.58 13.12
C ARG A 43 -7.63 -2.89 13.33
N ASP A 44 -8.70 -3.11 12.55
CA ASP A 44 -9.53 -4.30 12.70
C ASP A 44 -8.85 -5.56 12.18
N ARG A 45 -8.16 -5.46 11.07
CA ARG A 45 -7.66 -6.64 10.34
C ARG A 45 -6.15 -6.81 10.38
N ARG A 46 -5.42 -5.79 10.76
CA ARG A 46 -3.96 -5.83 10.91
C ARG A 46 -3.22 -6.50 9.75
N PRO A 47 -3.20 -5.86 8.57
CA PRO A 47 -2.51 -6.43 7.43
C PRO A 47 -0.99 -6.48 7.67
N ASP A 48 -0.30 -7.33 6.93
CA ASP A 48 1.15 -7.44 7.01
C ASP A 48 1.87 -6.36 6.22
N LEU A 49 1.19 -5.79 5.21
CA LEU A 49 1.72 -4.73 4.36
C LEU A 49 0.57 -3.93 3.78
N ILE A 50 0.82 -2.65 3.53
CA ILE A 50 -0.18 -1.76 2.91
C ILE A 50 0.39 -1.20 1.60
N LEU A 51 -0.34 -1.41 0.50
CA LEU A 51 -0.09 -0.71 -0.76
C LEU A 51 -0.96 0.53 -0.77
N MET A 52 -0.34 1.69 -0.77
CA MET A 52 -1.03 2.97 -0.61
C MET A 52 -0.92 3.83 -1.85
N ASP A 53 -2.03 4.03 -2.55
CA ASP A 53 -2.08 5.00 -3.63
C ASP A 53 -1.97 6.40 -3.02
N ILE A 54 -1.03 7.18 -3.51
CA ILE A 54 -0.82 8.53 -3.01
C ILE A 54 -1.91 9.47 -3.51
N GLN A 55 -2.44 9.20 -4.70
CA GLN A 55 -3.42 10.06 -5.34
C GLN A 55 -4.85 9.61 -5.06
N LEU A 56 -5.24 9.64 -3.81
CA LEU A 56 -6.60 9.32 -3.41
C LEU A 56 -7.48 10.57 -3.43
N PRO A 57 -8.79 10.43 -3.71
CA PRO A 57 -9.71 11.55 -3.56
C PRO A 57 -9.86 11.91 -2.10
N GLU A 58 -10.20 13.16 -1.83
CA GLU A 58 -10.48 13.71 -0.50
C GLU A 58 -9.26 13.80 0.41
N VAL A 59 -8.51 12.73 0.59
CA VAL A 59 -7.32 12.73 1.44
C VAL A 59 -6.17 12.04 0.73
N SER A 60 -4.99 12.66 0.76
CA SER A 60 -3.79 12.10 0.14
C SER A 60 -3.35 10.81 0.85
N GLY A 61 -2.83 9.85 0.07
CA GLY A 61 -2.23 8.66 0.65
C GLY A 61 -1.08 8.96 1.60
N LEU A 62 -0.38 10.08 1.40
CA LEU A 62 0.69 10.50 2.32
C LEU A 62 0.12 10.91 3.69
N GLU A 63 -1.03 11.56 3.72
CA GLU A 63 -1.68 11.88 4.99
C GLU A 63 -2.16 10.63 5.72
N VAL A 64 -2.74 9.68 4.98
CA VAL A 64 -3.15 8.41 5.56
C VAL A 64 -1.95 7.68 6.15
N THR A 65 -0.83 7.67 5.43
CA THR A 65 0.41 7.06 5.89
C THR A 65 0.89 7.73 7.18
N LYS A 66 0.83 9.05 7.24
CA LYS A 66 1.20 9.78 8.45
C LYS A 66 0.36 9.33 9.64
N TRP A 67 -0.93 9.22 9.47
CA TRP A 67 -1.83 8.75 10.53
C TRP A 67 -1.49 7.33 10.98
N LEU A 68 -1.18 6.44 10.03
CA LEU A 68 -0.77 5.07 10.34
C LEU A 68 0.53 5.06 11.16
N LYS A 69 1.48 5.90 10.79
CA LYS A 69 2.78 5.95 11.46
C LYS A 69 2.73 6.64 12.82
N GLU A 70 1.71 7.44 13.08
CA GLU A 70 1.47 8.05 14.38
C GLU A 70 0.75 7.11 15.36
N ASP A 71 0.16 6.02 14.85
CA ASP A 71 -0.54 5.04 15.67
C ASP A 71 0.44 3.98 16.18
N ASP A 72 0.53 3.81 17.49
CA ASP A 72 1.48 2.91 18.12
C ASP A 72 1.30 1.46 17.69
N GLU A 73 0.09 1.05 17.36
CA GLU A 73 -0.20 -0.31 16.95
C GLU A 73 0.04 -0.55 15.46
N LEU A 74 -0.09 0.49 14.63
CA LEU A 74 -0.04 0.37 13.18
C LEU A 74 1.28 0.79 12.55
N ARG A 75 2.09 1.56 13.27
CA ARG A 75 3.32 2.15 12.71
C ARG A 75 4.35 1.12 12.23
N GLN A 76 4.25 -0.11 12.71
CA GLN A 76 5.17 -1.16 12.31
C GLN A 76 4.80 -1.82 10.98
N ILE A 77 3.59 -1.59 10.49
CA ILE A 77 3.15 -2.15 9.23
C ILE A 77 3.84 -1.41 8.08
N PRO A 78 4.59 -2.11 7.20
CA PRO A 78 5.23 -1.44 6.08
C PRO A 78 4.20 -0.84 5.13
N VAL A 79 4.43 0.39 4.71
CA VAL A 79 3.59 1.08 3.72
C VAL A 79 4.41 1.29 2.46
N VAL A 80 3.94 0.74 1.35
CA VAL A 80 4.55 0.91 0.03
C VAL A 80 3.66 1.85 -0.76
N ALA A 81 4.21 3.01 -1.12
CA ALA A 81 3.47 3.98 -1.90
C ALA A 81 3.35 3.53 -3.35
N VAL A 82 2.20 3.79 -3.96
CA VAL A 82 1.97 3.54 -5.38
C VAL A 82 1.64 4.89 -6.01
N THR A 83 2.38 5.29 -7.04
CA THR A 83 2.23 6.64 -7.60
C THR A 83 2.50 6.68 -9.09
N ALA A 84 1.74 7.51 -9.81
CA ALA A 84 2.01 7.83 -11.21
C ALA A 84 3.13 8.87 -11.34
N PHE A 85 3.46 9.55 -10.25
CA PHE A 85 4.45 10.64 -10.23
C PHE A 85 5.68 10.23 -9.43
N ALA A 86 6.61 9.54 -10.06
CA ALA A 86 7.86 9.13 -9.43
C ALA A 86 9.01 10.06 -9.88
N MET A 87 8.82 11.36 -9.74
CA MET A 87 9.89 12.32 -10.01
C MET A 87 10.82 12.41 -8.80
N LYS A 88 12.04 12.87 -9.04
CA LYS A 88 13.10 12.88 -8.03
C LYS A 88 12.72 13.55 -6.71
N GLY A 89 11.93 14.63 -6.77
CA GLY A 89 11.48 15.32 -5.56
C GLY A 89 10.35 14.58 -4.83
N ASP A 90 9.60 13.77 -5.55
CA ASP A 90 8.46 13.03 -4.96
C ASP A 90 8.93 11.83 -4.15
N GLU A 91 10.00 11.17 -4.60
CA GLU A 91 10.55 10.04 -3.86
C GLU A 91 10.95 10.44 -2.44
N GLU A 92 11.66 11.55 -2.30
CA GLU A 92 12.08 12.04 -1.00
C GLU A 92 10.88 12.38 -0.12
N ARG A 93 9.88 13.06 -0.69
CA ARG A 93 8.67 13.43 0.04
C ARG A 93 7.90 12.20 0.49
N ILE A 94 7.82 11.16 -0.33
CA ILE A 94 7.16 9.92 0.00
C ILE A 94 7.84 9.23 1.18
N ARG A 95 9.17 9.16 1.17
CA ARG A 95 9.94 8.56 2.26
C ARG A 95 9.83 9.36 3.54
N GLN A 96 9.85 10.67 3.46
CA GLN A 96 9.68 11.55 4.62
C GLN A 96 8.28 11.40 5.23
N GLY A 97 7.29 11.06 4.40
CA GLY A 97 5.94 10.79 4.88
C GLY A 97 5.78 9.47 5.62
N GLY A 98 6.81 8.63 5.65
CA GLY A 98 6.79 7.37 6.39
C GLY A 98 6.65 6.12 5.54
N CYS A 99 6.59 6.25 4.21
CA CYS A 99 6.55 5.08 3.34
C CYS A 99 7.93 4.43 3.27
N GLU A 100 7.98 3.12 3.39
CA GLU A 100 9.22 2.36 3.35
C GLU A 100 9.76 2.17 1.94
N ALA A 101 8.89 2.23 0.93
CA ALA A 101 9.26 2.11 -0.47
C ALA A 101 8.18 2.73 -1.35
N TYR A 102 8.43 2.80 -2.65
CA TYR A 102 7.41 3.23 -3.60
C TYR A 102 7.49 2.41 -4.88
N ILE A 103 6.35 2.32 -5.58
CA ILE A 103 6.23 1.66 -6.88
C ILE A 103 5.61 2.65 -7.85
N SER A 104 6.23 2.82 -9.01
CA SER A 104 5.73 3.72 -10.04
C SER A 104 4.65 3.04 -10.88
N LYS A 105 3.61 3.79 -11.25
CA LYS A 105 2.65 3.36 -12.26
C LYS A 105 3.21 3.69 -13.66
N PRO A 106 2.92 2.91 -14.68
CA PRO A 106 2.14 1.66 -14.68
C PRO A 106 2.87 0.53 -13.96
N ILE A 107 2.08 -0.33 -13.32
CA ILE A 107 2.63 -1.35 -12.44
C ILE A 107 3.28 -2.48 -13.23
N SER A 108 4.53 -2.80 -12.89
CA SER A 108 5.20 -4.00 -13.36
C SER A 108 4.89 -5.14 -12.40
N VAL A 109 4.47 -6.28 -12.94
CA VAL A 109 4.13 -7.47 -12.14
C VAL A 109 5.32 -7.90 -11.28
N GLY A 110 6.50 -8.00 -11.91
CA GLY A 110 7.71 -8.41 -11.20
C GLY A 110 8.08 -7.47 -10.08
N THR A 111 8.02 -6.15 -10.34
CA THR A 111 8.36 -5.14 -9.34
C THR A 111 7.41 -5.20 -8.15
N LEU A 112 6.11 -5.37 -8.40
CA LEU A 112 5.12 -5.46 -7.33
C LEU A 112 5.40 -6.66 -6.43
N ILE A 113 5.52 -7.82 -7.01
CA ILE A 113 5.71 -9.05 -6.25
C ILE A 113 7.06 -9.07 -5.55
N ASP A 114 8.13 -8.63 -6.19
CA ASP A 114 9.45 -8.55 -5.57
C ASP A 114 9.44 -7.61 -4.36
N THR A 115 8.76 -6.47 -4.47
CA THR A 115 8.66 -5.51 -3.37
C THR A 115 7.90 -6.11 -2.20
N VAL A 116 6.76 -6.75 -2.46
CA VAL A 116 5.98 -7.38 -1.40
C VAL A 116 6.80 -8.46 -0.71
N ARG A 117 7.47 -9.33 -1.46
CA ARG A 117 8.32 -10.39 -0.89
C ARG A 117 9.45 -9.83 -0.04
N ARG A 118 10.03 -8.72 -0.46
CA ARG A 118 11.12 -8.10 0.28
C ARG A 118 10.70 -7.70 1.68
N PHE A 119 9.48 -7.22 1.85
CA PHE A 119 8.99 -6.73 3.14
C PHE A 119 8.36 -7.82 4.01
N ILE A 120 7.63 -8.75 3.42
CA ILE A 120 6.87 -9.73 4.21
C ILE A 120 7.12 -11.19 3.82
N GLY A 121 7.99 -11.41 2.84
CA GLY A 121 8.29 -12.78 2.39
C GLY A 121 7.18 -13.37 1.54
N ASP A 122 7.28 -14.67 1.30
CA ASP A 122 6.25 -15.39 0.55
C ASP A 122 4.98 -15.56 1.38
N ALA A 123 3.86 -15.72 0.68
CA ALA A 123 2.56 -15.84 1.32
C ALA A 123 2.45 -17.07 2.24
#